data_d666c54405b4ae122b1cc1497d5f471b
#
_entry.id   d666c54405b4ae122b1cc1497d5f471b
#
_cell.length_a   1.000
_cell.length_b   1.000
_cell.length_c   1.000
_cell.angle_alpha   90.00
_cell.angle_beta   90.00
_cell.angle_gamma   90.00
#
_symmetry.space_group_name_H-M   'P 1'
#
loop_
_entity.id
_entity.type
_entity.pdbx_description
1 polymer ?
#
loop_
_entity_poly.entity_id
_entity_poly.type
_entity_poly.pdbx_seq_one_letter_code
_entity_poly.pdbx_strand_id
1 'polypeptide(L)'
;MTNTEILQCFLWHIVLYSHSPEDQTVHNELISQARKYIGLDIPKIREGIHYQDVLELILMDVHGRFNACDWYGVEKNLRLFDRIASGKKVYGNLLFDRWYTSADSYFRRGLLDRALEATFQAEPYAEGHFLRYKMLLLRGEIESAKKNMYEFSVNSLSSALYEAEQLGETYVINVYNRLAHMFSLRYASLGMSFLRKAQALCERLGGEKLLLENRMTRVDSYYGLSLRHPQDEKMFLDEAQQVLNLVDYDSLPLPQNKMYYKELLGKITHNVDPIIEACKFYQGVDALDEICRCSDSILVTGINYEQAAKALPYVEIYRKTAMKRNDKDLALELQYIQKAEDIIYGILGKQKK
;
A
#
# COMPACT_ATOMS: atom_id res chain seq x y z
N MET A 1 -21.96 -20.57 28.83
CA MET A 1 -21.26 -19.48 28.16
C MET A 1 -22.25 -18.35 27.86
N THR A 2 -21.88 -17.14 28.20
CA THR A 2 -22.63 -15.93 27.81
C THR A 2 -22.46 -15.63 26.34
N ASN A 3 -23.32 -14.79 25.76
CA ASN A 3 -23.19 -14.37 24.37
C ASN A 3 -21.86 -13.66 24.10
N THR A 4 -21.35 -12.90 25.06
CA THR A 4 -20.04 -12.25 25.00
C THR A 4 -18.90 -13.27 24.97
N GLU A 5 -18.92 -14.27 25.86
CA GLU A 5 -17.88 -15.33 25.85
C GLU A 5 -17.85 -16.11 24.52
N ILE A 6 -19.01 -16.39 23.92
CA ILE A 6 -19.09 -17.03 22.62
C ILE A 6 -18.48 -16.13 21.52
N LEU A 7 -18.79 -14.82 21.54
CA LEU A 7 -18.17 -13.89 20.59
C LEU A 7 -16.65 -13.82 20.78
N GLN A 8 -16.17 -13.75 22.01
CA GLN A 8 -14.73 -13.77 22.30
C GLN A 8 -14.04 -15.05 21.79
N CYS A 9 -14.71 -16.20 21.84
CA CYS A 9 -14.18 -17.41 21.20
C CYS A 9 -14.07 -17.25 19.67
N PHE A 10 -15.04 -16.62 19.01
CA PHE A 10 -14.92 -16.31 17.58
C PHE A 10 -13.74 -15.38 17.30
N LEU A 11 -13.61 -14.28 18.07
CA LEU A 11 -12.50 -13.32 17.89
C LEU A 11 -11.15 -14.00 18.04
N TRP A 12 -11.00 -14.88 19.03
CA TRP A 12 -9.79 -15.68 19.22
C TRP A 12 -9.45 -16.55 18.01
N HIS A 13 -10.43 -17.27 17.47
CA HIS A 13 -10.22 -18.11 16.28
C HIS A 13 -9.92 -17.26 15.04
N ILE A 14 -10.59 -16.13 14.86
CA ILE A 14 -10.34 -15.20 13.76
C ILE A 14 -8.87 -14.73 13.80
N VAL A 15 -8.35 -14.36 14.97
CA VAL A 15 -6.94 -13.95 15.15
C VAL A 15 -5.98 -15.09 14.78
N LEU A 16 -6.26 -16.33 15.20
CA LEU A 16 -5.41 -17.47 14.89
C LEU A 16 -5.24 -17.70 13.37
N TYR A 17 -6.29 -17.45 12.59
CA TYR A 17 -6.29 -17.62 11.12
C TYR A 17 -6.01 -16.33 10.34
N SER A 18 -5.65 -15.23 11.01
CA SER A 18 -5.37 -13.95 10.33
C SER A 18 -3.96 -13.83 9.74
N HIS A 19 -3.06 -14.77 10.05
CA HIS A 19 -1.64 -14.62 9.78
C HIS A 19 -1.13 -15.32 8.51
N SER A 20 -1.96 -16.16 7.88
CA SER A 20 -1.61 -16.88 6.65
C SER A 20 -2.58 -16.56 5.51
N PRO A 21 -2.08 -16.31 4.28
CA PRO A 21 -2.92 -16.17 3.10
C PRO A 21 -3.77 -17.42 2.80
N GLU A 22 -3.24 -18.60 3.13
CA GLU A 22 -3.93 -19.89 2.95
C GLU A 22 -5.16 -19.98 3.85
N ASP A 23 -5.10 -19.34 5.02
CA ASP A 23 -6.17 -19.32 6.00
C ASP A 23 -7.22 -18.21 5.75
N GLN A 24 -7.03 -17.37 4.74
CA GLN A 24 -7.93 -16.24 4.47
C GLN A 24 -9.38 -16.66 4.24
N THR A 25 -9.61 -17.84 3.64
CA THR A 25 -10.96 -18.39 3.44
C THR A 25 -11.60 -18.73 4.79
N VAL A 26 -10.85 -19.41 5.66
CA VAL A 26 -11.32 -19.78 7.02
C VAL A 26 -11.54 -18.52 7.85
N HIS A 27 -10.64 -17.57 7.78
CA HIS A 27 -10.77 -16.27 8.46
C HIS A 27 -12.07 -15.54 8.05
N ASN A 28 -12.35 -15.43 6.75
CA ASN A 28 -13.57 -14.77 6.26
C ASN A 28 -14.84 -15.53 6.64
N GLU A 29 -14.80 -16.86 6.65
CA GLU A 29 -15.92 -17.68 7.08
C GLU A 29 -16.22 -17.49 8.57
N LEU A 30 -15.21 -17.49 9.44
CA LEU A 30 -15.36 -17.23 10.88
C LEU A 30 -15.95 -15.84 11.15
N ILE A 31 -15.49 -14.81 10.42
CA ILE A 31 -16.07 -13.46 10.49
C ILE A 31 -17.56 -13.51 10.12
N SER A 32 -17.91 -14.19 9.02
CA SER A 32 -19.29 -14.31 8.56
C SER A 32 -20.17 -15.01 9.61
N GLN A 33 -19.69 -16.10 10.21
CA GLN A 33 -20.38 -16.83 11.26
C GLN A 33 -20.56 -15.96 12.53
N ALA A 34 -19.50 -15.24 12.96
CA ALA A 34 -19.57 -14.33 14.10
C ALA A 34 -20.58 -13.20 13.88
N ARG A 35 -20.57 -12.56 12.70
CA ARG A 35 -21.52 -11.51 12.31
C ARG A 35 -22.96 -12.02 12.37
N LYS A 36 -23.22 -13.21 11.82
CA LYS A 36 -24.53 -13.87 11.86
C LYS A 36 -24.94 -14.19 13.29
N TYR A 37 -24.02 -14.72 14.11
CA TYR A 37 -24.28 -15.06 15.50
C TYR A 37 -24.73 -13.84 16.31
N ILE A 38 -24.03 -12.71 16.20
CA ILE A 38 -24.36 -11.49 16.93
C ILE A 38 -25.54 -10.70 16.34
N GLY A 39 -26.00 -11.07 15.14
CA GLY A 39 -27.05 -10.34 14.43
C GLY A 39 -26.61 -9.00 13.88
N LEU A 40 -25.31 -8.85 13.54
CA LEU A 40 -24.75 -7.57 13.08
C LEU A 40 -25.40 -7.06 11.78
N ASP A 41 -25.86 -7.97 10.94
CA ASP A 41 -26.52 -7.67 9.66
C ASP A 41 -28.05 -7.53 9.79
N ILE A 42 -28.60 -7.63 11.02
CA ILE A 42 -30.01 -7.42 11.36
C ILE A 42 -30.15 -6.11 12.15
N PRO A 43 -31.36 -5.49 12.21
CA PRO A 43 -31.54 -4.20 12.89
C PRO A 43 -31.21 -4.19 14.38
N LYS A 44 -31.11 -5.35 15.02
CA LYS A 44 -30.89 -5.45 16.47
C LYS A 44 -29.77 -6.45 16.80
N ILE A 45 -28.68 -5.94 17.37
CA ILE A 45 -27.61 -6.78 17.92
C ILE A 45 -28.20 -7.62 19.08
N ARG A 46 -27.78 -8.89 19.18
CA ARG A 46 -28.19 -9.82 20.22
C ARG A 46 -27.89 -9.25 21.61
N GLU A 47 -28.86 -9.36 22.52
CA GLU A 47 -28.71 -8.87 23.88
C GLU A 47 -27.58 -9.57 24.65
N GLY A 48 -26.96 -8.83 25.60
CA GLY A 48 -25.89 -9.35 26.45
C GLY A 48 -24.51 -9.44 25.74
N ILE A 49 -24.33 -8.84 24.56
CA ILE A 49 -23.04 -8.74 23.92
C ILE A 49 -22.40 -7.39 24.24
N HIS A 50 -21.12 -7.43 24.66
CA HIS A 50 -20.37 -6.22 24.95
C HIS A 50 -20.01 -5.48 23.64
N TYR A 51 -20.36 -4.20 23.57
CA TYR A 51 -20.19 -3.43 22.32
C TYR A 51 -18.73 -3.27 21.87
N GLN A 52 -17.74 -3.35 22.77
CA GLN A 52 -16.31 -3.32 22.41
C GLN A 52 -15.93 -4.54 21.55
N ASP A 53 -16.44 -5.74 21.91
CA ASP A 53 -16.19 -6.97 21.16
C ASP A 53 -16.84 -6.91 19.76
N VAL A 54 -18.00 -6.22 19.65
CA VAL A 54 -18.64 -5.95 18.34
C VAL A 54 -17.79 -5.02 17.50
N LEU A 55 -17.22 -3.97 18.09
CA LEU A 55 -16.33 -3.03 17.40
C LEU A 55 -15.05 -3.74 16.92
N GLU A 56 -14.49 -4.62 17.74
CA GLU A 56 -13.32 -5.43 17.40
C GLU A 56 -13.62 -6.36 16.22
N LEU A 57 -14.75 -7.08 16.22
CA LEU A 57 -15.18 -7.90 15.09
C LEU A 57 -15.32 -7.09 13.80
N ILE A 58 -15.87 -5.89 13.87
CA ILE A 58 -15.98 -5.01 12.71
C ILE A 58 -14.60 -4.65 12.17
N LEU A 59 -13.62 -4.35 13.02
CA LEU A 59 -12.25 -4.03 12.58
C LEU A 59 -11.56 -5.27 11.99
N MET A 60 -11.79 -6.46 12.51
CA MET A 60 -11.28 -7.70 11.89
C MET A 60 -11.86 -7.92 10.48
N ASP A 61 -13.17 -7.69 10.28
CA ASP A 61 -13.78 -7.72 8.94
C ASP A 61 -13.22 -6.62 8.04
N VAL A 62 -12.96 -5.43 8.57
CA VAL A 62 -12.30 -4.35 7.83
C VAL A 62 -10.91 -4.78 7.34
N HIS A 63 -10.10 -5.42 8.18
CA HIS A 63 -8.78 -5.92 7.80
C HIS A 63 -8.85 -7.01 6.73
N GLY A 64 -9.79 -7.95 6.85
CA GLY A 64 -10.03 -8.97 5.81
C GLY A 64 -10.39 -8.36 4.46
N ARG A 65 -11.29 -7.37 4.45
CA ARG A 65 -11.67 -6.63 3.23
C ARG A 65 -10.56 -5.77 2.67
N PHE A 66 -9.78 -5.15 3.54
CA PHE A 66 -8.60 -4.40 3.15
C PHE A 66 -7.60 -5.27 2.38
N ASN A 67 -7.31 -6.47 2.89
CA ASN A 67 -6.44 -7.44 2.23
C ASN A 67 -7.00 -7.93 0.88
N ALA A 68 -8.34 -7.97 0.75
CA ALA A 68 -9.02 -8.29 -0.50
C ALA A 68 -9.19 -7.07 -1.44
N CYS A 69 -8.69 -5.88 -1.08
CA CYS A 69 -8.91 -4.61 -1.79
C CYS A 69 -10.40 -4.23 -1.98
N ASP A 70 -11.29 -4.71 -1.10
CA ASP A 70 -12.70 -4.33 -1.08
C ASP A 70 -12.87 -2.98 -0.34
N TRP A 71 -12.46 -1.90 -0.98
CA TRP A 71 -12.50 -0.56 -0.39
C TRP A 71 -13.90 -0.09 -0.03
N TYR A 72 -14.90 -0.51 -0.80
CA TYR A 72 -16.29 -0.22 -0.48
C TYR A 72 -16.72 -0.91 0.82
N GLY A 73 -16.39 -2.18 0.98
CA GLY A 73 -16.64 -2.95 2.19
C GLY A 73 -15.90 -2.40 3.40
N VAL A 74 -14.63 -1.97 3.23
CA VAL A 74 -13.86 -1.27 4.27
C VAL A 74 -14.62 -0.03 4.74
N GLU A 75 -14.98 0.88 3.82
CA GLU A 75 -15.65 2.13 4.18
C GLU A 75 -17.03 1.89 4.81
N LYS A 76 -17.81 0.94 4.30
CA LYS A 76 -19.10 0.55 4.86
C LYS A 76 -18.97 0.08 6.31
N ASN A 77 -17.98 -0.76 6.60
CA ASN A 77 -17.76 -1.29 7.95
C ASN A 77 -17.21 -0.22 8.92
N LEU A 78 -16.33 0.67 8.45
CA LEU A 78 -15.87 1.80 9.27
C LEU A 78 -17.03 2.74 9.65
N ARG A 79 -17.98 3.01 8.74
CA ARG A 79 -19.21 3.76 9.07
C ARG A 79 -20.10 2.99 10.06
N LEU A 80 -20.15 1.66 9.96
CA LEU A 80 -20.86 0.83 10.93
C LEU A 80 -20.21 0.92 12.31
N PHE A 81 -18.88 0.87 12.38
CA PHE A 81 -18.12 1.09 13.61
C PHE A 81 -18.50 2.43 14.24
N ASP A 82 -18.43 3.52 13.49
CA ASP A 82 -18.74 4.88 13.99
C ASP A 82 -20.16 4.99 14.52
N ARG A 83 -21.13 4.34 13.85
CA ARG A 83 -22.53 4.32 14.29
C ARG A 83 -22.71 3.58 15.63
N ILE A 84 -22.05 2.43 15.80
CA ILE A 84 -22.13 1.64 17.05
C ILE A 84 -21.36 2.32 18.18
N ALA A 85 -20.24 2.96 17.87
CA ALA A 85 -19.39 3.69 18.82
C ALA A 85 -20.02 5.01 19.31
N SER A 86 -20.97 5.57 18.54
CA SER A 86 -21.57 6.88 18.82
C SER A 86 -22.14 6.96 20.24
N GLY A 87 -21.71 7.97 21.01
CA GLY A 87 -22.15 8.20 22.38
C GLY A 87 -21.62 7.20 23.41
N LYS A 88 -20.67 6.33 23.05
CA LYS A 88 -20.07 5.33 23.93
C LYS A 88 -18.60 5.61 24.18
N LYS A 89 -18.09 5.16 25.34
CA LYS A 89 -16.65 5.19 25.63
C LYS A 89 -15.97 4.00 24.94
N VAL A 90 -15.21 4.26 23.87
CA VAL A 90 -14.46 3.25 23.11
C VAL A 90 -13.01 3.16 23.61
N TYR A 91 -12.43 1.95 23.59
CA TYR A 91 -11.02 1.76 23.95
C TYR A 91 -10.11 2.47 22.93
N GLY A 92 -9.02 3.06 23.43
CA GLY A 92 -8.08 3.85 22.62
C GLY A 92 -7.45 3.04 21.48
N ASN A 93 -7.10 1.77 21.72
CA ASN A 93 -6.56 0.89 20.68
C ASN A 93 -7.55 0.64 19.52
N LEU A 94 -8.86 0.49 19.79
CA LEU A 94 -9.88 0.34 18.75
C LEU A 94 -10.07 1.64 17.96
N LEU A 95 -9.99 2.80 18.62
CA LEU A 95 -10.02 4.11 17.94
C LEU A 95 -8.78 4.32 17.11
N PHE A 96 -7.60 3.91 17.61
CA PHE A 96 -6.38 3.92 16.82
C PHE A 96 -6.52 3.08 15.56
N ASP A 97 -6.90 1.81 15.68
CA ASP A 97 -7.03 0.90 14.54
C ASP A 97 -8.09 1.39 13.53
N ARG A 98 -9.18 1.95 14.00
CA ARG A 98 -10.21 2.56 13.15
C ARG A 98 -9.64 3.68 12.28
N TRP A 99 -8.90 4.63 12.87
CA TRP A 99 -8.33 5.76 12.16
C TRP A 99 -7.11 5.38 11.32
N TYR A 100 -6.25 4.51 11.85
CA TYR A 100 -5.11 3.97 11.13
C TYR A 100 -5.53 3.23 9.85
N THR A 101 -6.52 2.33 9.96
CA THR A 101 -7.01 1.60 8.79
C THR A 101 -7.71 2.52 7.78
N SER A 102 -8.38 3.58 8.25
CA SER A 102 -8.90 4.61 7.35
C SER A 102 -7.78 5.32 6.60
N ALA A 103 -6.71 5.70 7.30
CA ALA A 103 -5.56 6.37 6.70
C ALA A 103 -4.91 5.49 5.62
N ASP A 104 -4.64 4.21 5.93
CA ASP A 104 -4.05 3.27 4.98
C ASP A 104 -4.98 2.99 3.79
N SER A 105 -6.30 2.82 4.02
CA SER A 105 -7.28 2.65 2.95
C SER A 105 -7.34 3.88 2.02
N TYR A 106 -7.34 5.09 2.57
CA TYR A 106 -7.30 6.31 1.77
C TYR A 106 -5.99 6.44 1.01
N PHE A 107 -4.87 6.09 1.64
CA PHE A 107 -3.55 6.10 1.01
C PHE A 107 -3.50 5.16 -0.19
N ARG A 108 -3.93 3.90 -0.04
CA ARG A 108 -4.00 2.91 -1.14
C ARG A 108 -4.90 3.36 -2.30
N ARG A 109 -5.88 4.20 -2.03
CA ARG A 109 -6.77 4.80 -3.03
C ARG A 109 -6.25 6.12 -3.60
N GLY A 110 -5.05 6.57 -3.21
CA GLY A 110 -4.46 7.84 -3.64
C GLY A 110 -5.17 9.08 -3.09
N LEU A 111 -6.02 8.95 -2.07
CA LEU A 111 -6.74 10.05 -1.42
C LEU A 111 -5.86 10.67 -0.32
N LEU A 112 -4.70 11.22 -0.73
CA LEU A 112 -3.60 11.57 0.17
C LEU A 112 -3.98 12.59 1.26
N ASP A 113 -4.80 13.59 0.95
CA ASP A 113 -5.24 14.57 1.96
C ASP A 113 -6.08 13.91 3.05
N ARG A 114 -7.02 13.03 2.67
CA ARG A 114 -7.85 12.28 3.64
C ARG A 114 -7.02 11.28 4.43
N ALA A 115 -6.04 10.64 3.78
CA ALA A 115 -5.14 9.74 4.45
C ALA A 115 -4.33 10.46 5.54
N LEU A 116 -3.78 11.62 5.20
CA LEU A 116 -3.02 12.43 6.15
C LEU A 116 -3.91 12.90 7.32
N GLU A 117 -5.11 13.41 7.04
CA GLU A 117 -6.07 13.82 8.07
C GLU A 117 -6.39 12.65 9.01
N ALA A 118 -6.62 11.45 8.48
CA ALA A 118 -6.90 10.27 9.30
C ALA A 118 -5.71 9.89 10.21
N THR A 119 -4.45 10.11 9.79
CA THR A 119 -3.29 9.91 10.68
C THR A 119 -3.29 10.89 11.86
N PHE A 120 -3.71 12.14 11.68
CA PHE A 120 -3.87 13.09 12.79
C PHE A 120 -4.99 12.70 13.74
N GLN A 121 -6.07 12.09 13.23
CA GLN A 121 -7.14 11.55 14.08
C GLN A 121 -6.69 10.30 14.86
N ALA A 122 -5.74 9.50 14.34
CA ALA A 122 -5.17 8.36 15.05
C ALA A 122 -4.18 8.76 16.17
N GLU A 123 -3.49 9.89 16.00
CA GLU A 123 -2.38 10.33 16.86
C GLU A 123 -2.72 10.37 18.36
N PRO A 124 -3.89 10.90 18.82
CA PRO A 124 -4.23 10.93 20.24
C PRO A 124 -4.35 9.54 20.89
N TYR A 125 -4.50 8.50 20.09
CA TYR A 125 -4.68 7.11 20.51
C TYR A 125 -3.42 6.25 20.29
N ALA A 126 -2.34 6.83 19.76
CA ALA A 126 -1.06 6.16 19.49
C ALA A 126 -0.24 5.99 20.76
N GLU A 127 -0.74 5.20 21.73
CA GLU A 127 -0.04 4.94 22.98
C GLU A 127 1.04 3.88 22.83
N GLY A 128 2.22 4.13 23.41
CA GLY A 128 3.38 3.23 23.34
C GLY A 128 4.13 3.27 22.00
N HIS A 129 5.34 2.71 22.00
CA HIS A 129 6.26 2.74 20.85
C HIS A 129 5.67 2.11 19.60
N PHE A 130 4.97 0.98 19.73
CA PHE A 130 4.44 0.24 18.58
C PHE A 130 3.38 1.01 17.79
N LEU A 131 2.39 1.61 18.45
CA LEU A 131 1.34 2.36 17.75
C LEU A 131 1.89 3.67 17.18
N ARG A 132 2.80 4.35 17.90
CA ARG A 132 3.50 5.53 17.36
C ARG A 132 4.34 5.18 16.14
N TYR A 133 5.11 4.09 16.19
CA TYR A 133 5.86 3.59 15.04
C TYR A 133 4.96 3.37 13.82
N LYS A 134 3.88 2.60 13.97
CA LYS A 134 2.93 2.33 12.87
C LYS A 134 2.39 3.61 12.25
N MET A 135 1.93 4.53 13.10
CA MET A 135 1.35 5.80 12.65
C MET A 135 2.37 6.68 11.92
N LEU A 136 3.56 6.84 12.48
CA LEU A 136 4.63 7.68 11.91
C LEU A 136 5.15 7.09 10.61
N LEU A 137 5.27 5.77 10.51
CA LEU A 137 5.67 5.08 9.29
C LEU A 137 4.66 5.35 8.16
N LEU A 138 3.37 5.14 8.41
CA LEU A 138 2.31 5.39 7.43
C LEU A 138 2.23 6.88 7.06
N ARG A 139 2.33 7.78 8.04
CA ARG A 139 2.35 9.24 7.80
C ARG A 139 3.52 9.62 6.89
N GLY A 140 4.71 9.11 7.16
CA GLY A 140 5.89 9.36 6.33
C GLY A 140 5.74 8.85 4.90
N GLU A 141 5.08 7.72 4.68
CA GLU A 141 4.75 7.21 3.36
C GLU A 141 3.76 8.12 2.62
N ILE A 142 2.69 8.55 3.28
CA ILE A 142 1.69 9.48 2.72
C ILE A 142 2.36 10.81 2.34
N GLU A 143 3.17 11.36 3.24
CA GLU A 143 3.90 12.62 3.01
C GLU A 143 4.91 12.49 1.88
N SER A 144 5.58 11.33 1.72
CA SER A 144 6.52 11.09 0.62
C SER A 144 5.83 11.04 -0.74
N ALA A 145 4.59 10.55 -0.78
CA ALA A 145 3.78 10.54 -1.99
C ALA A 145 3.28 11.94 -2.40
N LYS A 146 3.29 12.91 -1.47
CA LYS A 146 2.91 14.30 -1.75
C LYS A 146 4.13 15.13 -2.14
N LYS A 147 4.13 15.71 -3.34
CA LYS A 147 5.29 16.40 -3.95
C LYS A 147 5.94 17.47 -3.05
N ASN A 148 5.15 18.18 -2.25
CA ASN A 148 5.61 19.31 -1.44
C ASN A 148 5.82 18.96 0.04
N MET A 149 5.80 17.69 0.43
CA MET A 149 5.89 17.28 1.84
C MET A 149 7.15 16.44 2.14
N TYR A 150 8.17 16.53 1.30
CA TYR A 150 9.40 15.75 1.45
C TYR A 150 10.08 15.93 2.83
N GLU A 151 10.22 17.16 3.31
CA GLU A 151 10.82 17.42 4.62
C GLU A 151 9.98 16.86 5.78
N PHE A 152 8.66 16.95 5.67
CA PHE A 152 7.74 16.31 6.63
C PHE A 152 7.90 14.81 6.64
N SER A 153 7.98 14.19 5.46
CA SER A 153 8.24 12.75 5.33
C SER A 153 9.56 12.33 5.99
N VAL A 154 10.64 13.08 5.77
CA VAL A 154 11.93 12.83 6.46
C VAL A 154 11.76 12.87 7.97
N ASN A 155 11.05 13.86 8.50
CA ASN A 155 10.81 14.01 9.93
C ASN A 155 9.95 12.86 10.49
N SER A 156 8.86 12.51 9.82
CA SER A 156 7.98 11.42 10.23
C SER A 156 8.70 10.08 10.20
N LEU A 157 9.48 9.77 9.14
CA LEU A 157 10.25 8.54 9.04
C LEU A 157 11.44 8.50 10.04
N SER A 158 12.07 9.64 10.32
CA SER A 158 13.11 9.71 11.35
C SER A 158 12.54 9.46 12.75
N SER A 159 11.36 10.00 13.03
CA SER A 159 10.64 9.73 14.28
C SER A 159 10.19 8.27 14.36
N ALA A 160 9.72 7.69 13.23
CA ALA A 160 9.39 6.27 13.15
C ALA A 160 10.63 5.39 13.40
N LEU A 161 11.83 5.80 12.95
CA LEU A 161 13.08 5.08 13.21
C LEU A 161 13.40 5.06 14.71
N TYR A 162 13.27 6.19 15.40
CA TYR A 162 13.45 6.25 16.85
C TYR A 162 12.51 5.28 17.59
N GLU A 163 11.23 5.25 17.23
CA GLU A 163 10.26 4.32 17.83
C GLU A 163 10.58 2.86 17.46
N ALA A 164 11.03 2.59 16.23
CA ALA A 164 11.43 1.27 15.76
C ALA A 164 12.65 0.72 16.53
N GLU A 165 13.62 1.57 16.86
CA GLU A 165 14.80 1.19 17.66
C GLU A 165 14.42 0.69 19.06
N GLN A 166 13.31 1.19 19.62
CA GLN A 166 12.79 0.71 20.92
C GLN A 166 12.07 -0.64 20.80
N LEU A 167 11.62 -1.01 19.59
CA LEU A 167 10.87 -2.23 19.32
C LEU A 167 11.75 -3.38 18.82
N GLY A 168 12.88 -3.07 18.19
CA GLY A 168 13.84 -4.03 17.69
C GLY A 168 14.10 -3.95 16.18
N GLU A 169 15.11 -4.68 15.76
CA GLU A 169 15.71 -4.58 14.41
C GLU A 169 14.74 -4.86 13.25
N THR A 170 13.77 -5.74 13.46
CA THR A 170 12.72 -6.04 12.46
C THR A 170 11.96 -4.78 12.04
N TYR A 171 11.64 -3.91 13.01
CA TYR A 171 10.95 -2.65 12.76
C TYR A 171 11.86 -1.61 12.09
N VAL A 172 13.15 -1.61 12.47
CA VAL A 172 14.17 -0.75 11.86
C VAL A 172 14.34 -1.02 10.36
N ILE A 173 14.30 -2.30 9.96
CA ILE A 173 14.37 -2.71 8.54
C ILE A 173 13.26 -2.05 7.73
N ASN A 174 12.03 -2.06 8.21
CA ASN A 174 10.90 -1.45 7.51
C ASN A 174 11.12 0.04 7.30
N VAL A 175 11.60 0.76 8.32
CA VAL A 175 11.88 2.20 8.19
C VAL A 175 13.01 2.44 7.18
N TYR A 176 14.08 1.65 7.23
CA TYR A 176 15.17 1.76 6.24
C TYR A 176 14.70 1.51 4.82
N ASN A 177 13.81 0.55 4.58
CA ASN A 177 13.22 0.32 3.27
C ASN A 177 12.40 1.55 2.79
N ARG A 178 11.64 2.20 3.68
CA ARG A 178 10.86 3.41 3.32
C ARG A 178 11.74 4.63 3.08
N LEU A 179 12.75 4.84 3.92
CA LEU A 179 13.77 5.88 3.71
C LEU A 179 14.53 5.65 2.40
N ALA A 180 14.89 4.39 2.11
CA ALA A 180 15.55 4.03 0.86
C ALA A 180 14.68 4.39 -0.36
N HIS A 181 13.42 3.99 -0.37
CA HIS A 181 12.50 4.31 -1.45
C HIS A 181 12.37 5.84 -1.65
N MET A 182 12.11 6.56 -0.58
CA MET A 182 11.98 8.01 -0.61
C MET A 182 13.26 8.71 -1.12
N PHE A 183 14.43 8.33 -0.61
CA PHE A 183 15.70 8.94 -1.00
C PHE A 183 16.16 8.52 -2.41
N SER A 184 15.86 7.31 -2.87
CA SER A 184 16.23 6.85 -4.21
C SER A 184 15.71 7.76 -5.31
N LEU A 185 14.57 8.41 -5.09
CA LEU A 185 13.99 9.37 -6.02
C LEU A 185 14.78 10.69 -6.12
N ARG A 186 15.55 11.09 -5.12
CA ARG A 186 16.27 12.38 -5.08
C ARG A 186 17.77 12.28 -4.81
N TYR A 187 18.17 11.35 -3.96
CA TYR A 187 19.54 11.17 -3.46
C TYR A 187 19.94 9.69 -3.53
N ALA A 188 20.19 9.20 -4.74
CA ALA A 188 20.43 7.79 -5.02
C ALA A 188 21.44 7.10 -4.09
N SER A 189 22.58 7.77 -3.82
CA SER A 189 23.63 7.22 -2.92
C SER A 189 23.12 7.03 -1.48
N LEU A 190 22.29 7.95 -1.00
CA LEU A 190 21.70 7.86 0.34
C LEU A 190 20.63 6.75 0.40
N GLY A 191 19.76 6.66 -0.63
CA GLY A 191 18.81 5.58 -0.77
C GLY A 191 19.48 4.21 -0.76
N MET A 192 20.55 4.04 -1.56
CA MET A 192 21.35 2.80 -1.58
C MET A 192 22.02 2.49 -0.23
N SER A 193 22.44 3.51 0.53
CA SER A 193 22.98 3.30 1.88
C SER A 193 21.95 2.69 2.82
N PHE A 194 20.70 3.18 2.82
CA PHE A 194 19.61 2.61 3.62
C PHE A 194 19.24 1.19 3.18
N LEU A 195 19.22 0.91 1.87
CA LEU A 195 18.99 -0.45 1.36
C LEU A 195 20.05 -1.45 1.85
N ARG A 196 21.33 -1.06 1.82
CA ARG A 196 22.42 -1.91 2.33
C ARG A 196 22.27 -2.17 3.83
N LYS A 197 21.92 -1.14 4.62
CA LYS A 197 21.65 -1.31 6.06
C LYS A 197 20.49 -2.27 6.31
N ALA A 198 19.38 -2.10 5.58
CA ALA A 198 18.23 -2.98 5.68
C ALA A 198 18.59 -4.42 5.29
N GLN A 199 19.33 -4.61 4.19
CA GLN A 199 19.78 -5.92 3.73
C GLN A 199 20.66 -6.62 4.79
N ALA A 200 21.65 -5.93 5.35
CA ALA A 200 22.53 -6.50 6.37
C ALA A 200 21.77 -6.97 7.62
N LEU A 201 20.72 -6.22 8.02
CA LEU A 201 19.85 -6.63 9.12
C LEU A 201 18.98 -7.84 8.72
N CYS A 202 18.39 -7.85 7.51
CA CYS A 202 17.60 -8.98 7.02
C CYS A 202 18.42 -10.28 6.98
N GLU A 203 19.65 -10.23 6.45
CA GLU A 203 20.54 -11.38 6.37
C GLU A 203 20.91 -11.92 7.75
N ARG A 204 21.13 -11.02 8.72
CA ARG A 204 21.45 -11.40 10.10
C ARG A 204 20.26 -12.02 10.82
N LEU A 205 19.05 -11.53 10.60
CA LEU A 205 17.84 -12.01 11.26
C LEU A 205 17.22 -13.24 10.60
N GLY A 206 17.58 -13.55 9.35
CA GLY A 206 17.07 -14.71 8.61
C GLY A 206 15.58 -14.64 8.26
N GLY A 207 14.98 -13.43 8.18
CA GLY A 207 13.55 -13.23 7.93
C GLY A 207 13.19 -13.19 6.44
N GLU A 208 12.66 -14.25 5.85
CA GLU A 208 12.31 -14.30 4.41
C GLU A 208 11.33 -13.21 3.99
N LYS A 209 10.30 -12.93 4.80
CA LYS A 209 9.30 -11.87 4.50
C LYS A 209 9.96 -10.48 4.43
N LEU A 210 10.87 -10.19 5.35
CA LEU A 210 11.61 -8.93 5.37
C LEU A 210 12.59 -8.82 4.19
N LEU A 211 13.25 -9.95 3.86
CA LEU A 211 14.09 -10.06 2.67
C LEU A 211 13.29 -9.79 1.39
N LEU A 212 12.06 -10.30 1.31
CA LEU A 212 11.18 -10.10 0.17
C LEU A 212 10.88 -8.61 -0.07
N GLU A 213 10.43 -7.89 0.96
CA GLU A 213 10.17 -6.45 0.86
C GLU A 213 11.44 -5.66 0.50
N ASN A 214 12.57 -6.01 1.11
CA ASN A 214 13.85 -5.39 0.79
C ASN A 214 14.26 -5.63 -0.67
N ARG A 215 14.11 -6.86 -1.17
CA ARG A 215 14.39 -7.21 -2.58
C ARG A 215 13.53 -6.38 -3.54
N MET A 216 12.23 -6.33 -3.32
CA MET A 216 11.31 -5.56 -4.17
C MET A 216 11.67 -4.07 -4.19
N THR A 217 11.97 -3.48 -3.02
CA THR A 217 12.40 -2.08 -2.90
C THR A 217 13.74 -1.83 -3.62
N ARG A 218 14.67 -2.79 -3.57
CA ARG A 218 15.95 -2.70 -4.30
C ARG A 218 15.75 -2.71 -5.81
N VAL A 219 14.88 -3.58 -6.32
CA VAL A 219 14.55 -3.61 -7.77
C VAL A 219 14.03 -2.26 -8.24
N ASP A 220 13.05 -1.69 -7.52
CA ASP A 220 12.48 -0.38 -7.87
C ASP A 220 13.52 0.74 -7.79
N SER A 221 14.41 0.69 -6.79
CA SER A 221 15.50 1.66 -6.62
C SER A 221 16.54 1.56 -7.74
N TYR A 222 16.93 0.36 -8.15
CA TYR A 222 17.85 0.17 -9.28
C TYR A 222 17.21 0.64 -10.60
N TYR A 223 15.92 0.38 -10.81
CA TYR A 223 15.20 0.92 -11.96
C TYR A 223 15.19 2.46 -11.94
N GLY A 224 14.90 3.08 -10.80
CA GLY A 224 14.97 4.52 -10.66
C GLY A 224 16.37 5.10 -10.93
N LEU A 225 17.44 4.37 -10.59
CA LEU A 225 18.83 4.74 -10.92
C LEU A 225 19.12 4.60 -12.40
N SER A 226 18.64 3.56 -13.08
CA SER A 226 18.82 3.37 -14.51
C SER A 226 18.27 4.55 -15.34
N LEU A 227 17.10 5.06 -14.94
CA LEU A 227 16.49 6.23 -15.60
C LEU A 227 17.29 7.53 -15.42
N ARG A 228 18.04 7.67 -14.32
CA ARG A 228 18.82 8.89 -14.00
C ARG A 228 20.24 8.85 -14.49
N HIS A 229 20.78 7.67 -14.72
CA HIS A 229 22.13 7.43 -15.15
C HIS A 229 22.13 6.59 -16.43
N PRO A 230 21.70 7.16 -17.58
CA PRO A 230 21.57 6.41 -18.83
C PRO A 230 22.86 5.74 -19.30
N GLN A 231 24.04 6.29 -18.95
CA GLN A 231 25.33 5.69 -19.24
C GLN A 231 25.56 4.34 -18.51
N ASP A 232 24.90 4.14 -17.36
CA ASP A 232 25.01 2.95 -16.51
C ASP A 232 23.69 2.14 -16.50
N GLU A 233 22.75 2.48 -17.38
CA GLU A 233 21.41 1.87 -17.43
C GLU A 233 21.46 0.35 -17.39
N LYS A 234 22.26 -0.24 -18.29
CA LYS A 234 22.40 -1.70 -18.38
C LYS A 234 22.87 -2.31 -17.06
N MET A 235 23.86 -1.72 -16.41
CA MET A 235 24.40 -2.22 -15.14
C MET A 235 23.31 -2.22 -14.07
N PHE A 236 22.54 -1.14 -13.94
CA PHE A 236 21.47 -1.07 -12.94
C PHE A 236 20.32 -2.02 -13.23
N LEU A 237 19.97 -2.23 -14.51
CA LEU A 237 18.93 -3.19 -14.89
C LEU A 237 19.37 -4.64 -14.69
N ASP A 238 20.64 -4.97 -14.95
CA ASP A 238 21.21 -6.30 -14.67
C ASP A 238 21.19 -6.58 -13.16
N GLU A 239 21.54 -5.62 -12.32
CA GLU A 239 21.43 -5.72 -10.85
C GLU A 239 19.98 -5.88 -10.39
N ALA A 240 19.05 -5.10 -10.95
CA ALA A 240 17.62 -5.22 -10.67
C ALA A 240 17.09 -6.63 -11.02
N GLN A 241 17.47 -7.15 -12.20
CA GLN A 241 17.07 -8.49 -12.63
C GLN A 241 17.64 -9.59 -11.73
N GLN A 242 18.90 -9.49 -11.32
CA GLN A 242 19.49 -10.45 -10.38
C GLN A 242 18.72 -10.47 -9.05
N VAL A 243 18.37 -9.31 -8.52
CA VAL A 243 17.60 -9.22 -7.26
C VAL A 243 16.18 -9.76 -7.46
N LEU A 244 15.51 -9.45 -8.58
CA LEU A 244 14.15 -9.91 -8.84
C LEU A 244 14.09 -11.44 -8.99
N ASN A 245 15.11 -12.07 -9.58
CA ASN A 245 15.22 -13.52 -9.71
C ASN A 245 15.32 -14.26 -8.36
N LEU A 246 15.65 -13.55 -7.28
CA LEU A 246 15.64 -14.11 -5.91
C LEU A 246 14.24 -14.06 -5.27
N VAL A 247 13.25 -13.50 -5.95
CA VAL A 247 11.86 -13.41 -5.48
C VAL A 247 11.06 -14.55 -6.09
N ASP A 248 10.59 -15.46 -5.25
CA ASP A 248 9.64 -16.48 -5.69
C ASP A 248 8.24 -15.89 -5.84
N TYR A 249 7.77 -15.77 -7.07
CA TYR A 249 6.47 -15.17 -7.40
C TYR A 249 5.30 -15.93 -6.75
N ASP A 250 5.39 -17.26 -6.67
CA ASP A 250 4.29 -18.08 -6.15
C ASP A 250 4.16 -17.97 -4.64
N SER A 251 5.27 -17.72 -3.94
CA SER A 251 5.31 -17.50 -2.49
C SER A 251 4.86 -16.10 -2.05
N LEU A 252 4.57 -15.19 -3.00
CA LEU A 252 4.11 -13.84 -2.66
C LEU A 252 2.74 -13.88 -1.96
N PRO A 253 2.63 -13.32 -0.73
CA PRO A 253 1.51 -13.59 0.17
C PRO A 253 0.20 -12.93 -0.25
N LEU A 254 0.25 -11.80 -0.96
CA LEU A 254 -0.93 -11.01 -1.31
C LEU A 254 -1.01 -10.79 -2.82
N PRO A 255 -2.23 -10.72 -3.41
CA PRO A 255 -2.41 -10.38 -4.82
C PRO A 255 -1.71 -9.07 -5.22
N GLN A 256 -1.71 -8.05 -4.34
CA GLN A 256 -1.04 -6.78 -4.61
C GLN A 256 0.48 -6.95 -4.75
N ASN A 257 1.09 -7.83 -3.94
CA ASN A 257 2.53 -8.12 -4.02
C ASN A 257 2.87 -8.78 -5.37
N LYS A 258 2.00 -9.69 -5.85
CA LYS A 258 2.14 -10.32 -7.17
C LYS A 258 2.01 -9.28 -8.29
N MET A 259 1.10 -8.34 -8.16
CA MET A 259 0.95 -7.26 -9.16
C MET A 259 2.11 -6.27 -9.12
N TYR A 260 2.61 -5.93 -7.94
CA TYR A 260 3.81 -5.11 -7.84
C TYR A 260 5.04 -5.80 -8.43
N TYR A 261 5.21 -7.11 -8.21
CA TYR A 261 6.25 -7.90 -8.90
C TYR A 261 6.13 -7.80 -10.42
N LYS A 262 4.92 -7.96 -10.99
CA LYS A 262 4.68 -7.83 -12.43
C LYS A 262 5.01 -6.43 -12.96
N GLU A 263 4.65 -5.39 -12.22
CA GLU A 263 5.03 -4.02 -12.56
C GLU A 263 6.55 -3.87 -12.63
N LEU A 264 7.28 -4.33 -11.61
CA LEU A 264 8.74 -4.29 -11.58
C LEU A 264 9.35 -5.10 -12.72
N LEU A 265 8.85 -6.32 -12.96
CA LEU A 265 9.28 -7.15 -14.07
C LEU A 265 9.14 -6.43 -15.41
N GLY A 266 7.98 -5.81 -15.66
CA GLY A 266 7.75 -5.06 -16.89
C GLY A 266 8.69 -3.85 -17.04
N LYS A 267 8.95 -3.12 -15.96
CA LYS A 267 9.88 -1.99 -15.93
C LYS A 267 11.30 -2.42 -16.33
N ILE A 268 11.84 -3.46 -15.69
CA ILE A 268 13.24 -3.88 -15.91
C ILE A 268 13.45 -4.67 -17.20
N THR A 269 12.41 -5.34 -17.71
CA THR A 269 12.46 -6.05 -19.01
C THR A 269 12.00 -5.20 -20.19
N HIS A 270 11.65 -3.94 -19.95
CA HIS A 270 11.11 -3.02 -20.97
C HIS A 270 9.88 -3.56 -21.69
N ASN A 271 9.03 -4.32 -20.99
CA ASN A 271 7.82 -4.93 -21.53
C ASN A 271 6.59 -4.38 -20.82
N VAL A 272 5.68 -3.74 -21.59
CA VAL A 272 4.45 -3.17 -21.03
C VAL A 272 3.42 -4.23 -20.60
N ASP A 273 3.47 -5.45 -21.12
CA ASP A 273 2.42 -6.46 -20.89
C ASP A 273 2.26 -6.83 -19.39
N PRO A 274 3.33 -7.09 -18.60
CA PRO A 274 3.19 -7.34 -17.18
C PRO A 274 2.65 -6.11 -16.42
N ILE A 275 3.03 -4.89 -16.84
CA ILE A 275 2.55 -3.65 -16.20
C ILE A 275 1.05 -3.47 -16.51
N ILE A 276 0.64 -3.78 -17.73
CA ILE A 276 -0.77 -3.75 -18.14
C ILE A 276 -1.61 -4.71 -17.29
N GLU A 277 -1.10 -5.90 -17.02
CA GLU A 277 -1.80 -6.87 -16.18
C GLU A 277 -1.98 -6.34 -14.74
N ALA A 278 -0.92 -5.75 -14.16
CA ALA A 278 -0.98 -5.11 -12.87
C ALA A 278 -1.98 -3.93 -12.86
N CYS A 279 -1.95 -3.07 -13.88
CA CYS A 279 -2.86 -1.95 -14.01
C CYS A 279 -4.34 -2.40 -14.07
N LYS A 280 -4.66 -3.46 -14.83
CA LYS A 280 -6.01 -4.02 -14.90
C LYS A 280 -6.51 -4.54 -13.56
N PHE A 281 -5.65 -5.20 -12.79
CA PHE A 281 -5.98 -5.64 -11.44
C PHE A 281 -6.33 -4.43 -10.56
N TYR A 282 -5.48 -3.39 -10.54
CA TYR A 282 -5.72 -2.20 -9.74
C TYR A 282 -6.97 -1.42 -10.16
N GLN A 283 -7.32 -1.42 -11.47
CA GLN A 283 -8.61 -0.90 -11.95
C GLN A 283 -9.80 -1.69 -11.36
N GLY A 284 -9.68 -3.01 -11.29
CA GLY A 284 -10.73 -3.87 -10.72
C GLY A 284 -11.00 -3.61 -9.23
N VAL A 285 -10.00 -3.09 -8.49
CA VAL A 285 -10.10 -2.79 -7.06
C VAL A 285 -10.12 -1.28 -6.74
N ASP A 286 -10.24 -0.43 -7.76
CA ASP A 286 -10.29 1.05 -7.65
C ASP A 286 -9.12 1.66 -6.84
N ALA A 287 -7.92 1.13 -7.01
CA ALA A 287 -6.69 1.61 -6.38
C ALA A 287 -6.08 2.74 -7.23
N LEU A 288 -6.53 3.98 -7.02
CA LEU A 288 -6.27 5.11 -7.92
C LEU A 288 -4.79 5.45 -8.05
N ASP A 289 -4.02 5.38 -6.97
CA ASP A 289 -2.59 5.70 -6.99
C ASP A 289 -1.80 4.66 -7.79
N GLU A 290 -2.07 3.38 -7.56
CA GLU A 290 -1.46 2.28 -8.30
C GLU A 290 -1.84 2.30 -9.79
N ILE A 291 -3.08 2.69 -10.13
CA ILE A 291 -3.51 2.85 -11.53
C ILE A 291 -2.71 3.99 -12.19
N CYS A 292 -2.55 5.13 -11.52
CA CYS A 292 -1.74 6.25 -12.02
C CYS A 292 -0.29 5.82 -12.20
N ARG A 293 0.32 5.17 -11.21
CA ARG A 293 1.71 4.69 -11.24
C ARG A 293 1.94 3.66 -12.35
N CYS A 294 1.06 2.67 -12.49
CA CYS A 294 1.16 1.69 -13.59
C CYS A 294 0.96 2.35 -14.94
N SER A 295 -0.01 3.26 -15.08
CA SER A 295 -0.25 3.98 -16.34
C SER A 295 0.99 4.81 -16.73
N ASP A 296 1.58 5.54 -15.80
CA ASP A 296 2.84 6.25 -16.01
C ASP A 296 3.96 5.31 -16.50
N SER A 297 4.16 4.19 -15.81
CA SER A 297 5.15 3.17 -16.19
C SER A 297 4.88 2.59 -17.58
N ILE A 298 3.62 2.37 -17.96
CA ILE A 298 3.23 1.91 -19.31
C ILE A 298 3.56 2.98 -20.35
N LEU A 299 3.30 4.27 -20.08
CA LEU A 299 3.61 5.35 -21.01
C LEU A 299 5.11 5.50 -21.20
N VAL A 300 5.89 5.53 -20.12
CA VAL A 300 7.35 5.64 -20.16
C VAL A 300 7.96 4.47 -20.93
N THR A 301 7.58 3.23 -20.59
CA THR A 301 8.09 2.03 -21.27
C THR A 301 7.63 1.99 -22.72
N GLY A 302 6.37 2.29 -23.00
CA GLY A 302 5.82 2.25 -24.36
C GLY A 302 6.44 3.27 -25.31
N ILE A 303 6.78 4.47 -24.81
CA ILE A 303 7.44 5.51 -25.58
C ILE A 303 8.89 5.12 -25.87
N ASN A 304 9.63 4.64 -24.86
CA ASN A 304 11.07 4.41 -24.97
C ASN A 304 11.43 3.12 -25.71
N TYR A 305 10.53 2.11 -25.72
CA TYR A 305 10.85 0.77 -26.23
C TYR A 305 9.90 0.26 -27.32
N GLU A 306 9.44 1.15 -28.19
CA GLU A 306 8.67 0.85 -29.41
C GLU A 306 7.30 0.15 -29.16
N GLN A 307 6.72 0.34 -27.98
CA GLN A 307 5.43 -0.25 -27.61
C GLN A 307 4.30 0.80 -27.51
N ALA A 308 4.45 1.93 -28.20
CA ALA A 308 3.55 3.08 -28.16
C ALA A 308 2.08 2.71 -28.48
N ALA A 309 1.85 1.75 -29.38
CA ALA A 309 0.49 1.29 -29.71
C ALA A 309 -0.22 0.63 -28.52
N LYS A 310 0.53 -0.11 -27.66
CA LYS A 310 -0.01 -0.72 -26.45
C LYS A 310 -0.20 0.31 -25.33
N ALA A 311 0.63 1.35 -25.30
CA ALA A 311 0.58 2.42 -24.29
C ALA A 311 -0.58 3.41 -24.53
N LEU A 312 -0.95 3.65 -25.78
CA LEU A 312 -1.95 4.67 -26.14
C LEU A 312 -3.27 4.59 -25.34
N PRO A 313 -3.90 3.42 -25.12
CA PRO A 313 -5.15 3.33 -24.33
C PRO A 313 -4.99 3.80 -22.88
N TYR A 314 -3.77 3.73 -22.33
CA TYR A 314 -3.48 4.07 -20.93
C TYR A 314 -3.31 5.57 -20.69
N VAL A 315 -3.16 6.38 -21.74
CA VAL A 315 -3.24 7.85 -21.67
C VAL A 315 -4.57 8.29 -21.07
N GLU A 316 -5.68 7.76 -21.61
CA GLU A 316 -7.01 8.13 -21.15
C GLU A 316 -7.36 7.54 -19.79
N ILE A 317 -6.89 6.32 -19.51
CA ILE A 317 -7.02 5.69 -18.18
C ILE A 317 -6.29 6.55 -17.14
N TYR A 318 -5.06 6.96 -17.41
CA TYR A 318 -4.27 7.81 -16.51
C TYR A 318 -4.99 9.16 -16.29
N ARG A 319 -5.43 9.82 -17.35
CA ARG A 319 -6.14 11.12 -17.29
C ARG A 319 -7.39 11.03 -16.41
N LYS A 320 -8.26 10.06 -16.66
CA LYS A 320 -9.49 9.86 -15.87
C LYS A 320 -9.20 9.55 -14.41
N THR A 321 -8.20 8.73 -14.15
CA THR A 321 -7.84 8.34 -12.80
C THR A 321 -7.21 9.51 -12.04
N ALA A 322 -6.32 10.29 -12.66
CA ALA A 322 -5.75 11.49 -12.07
C ALA A 322 -6.83 12.53 -11.72
N MET A 323 -7.79 12.74 -12.63
CA MET A 323 -8.95 13.62 -12.38
C MET A 323 -9.84 13.11 -11.22
N LYS A 324 -10.04 11.79 -11.11
CA LYS A 324 -10.81 11.19 -10.01
C LYS A 324 -10.06 11.30 -8.67
N ARG A 325 -8.74 11.14 -8.69
CA ARG A 325 -7.86 11.33 -7.52
C ARG A 325 -7.87 12.78 -7.05
N ASN A 326 -7.93 13.72 -8.00
CA ASN A 326 -8.04 15.18 -7.78
C ASN A 326 -6.99 15.71 -6.80
N ASP A 327 -5.73 15.38 -7.02
CA ASP A 327 -4.61 15.85 -6.22
C ASP A 327 -4.26 17.32 -6.52
N LYS A 328 -3.58 18.00 -5.58
CA LYS A 328 -3.18 19.42 -5.73
C LYS A 328 -2.34 19.70 -6.97
N ASP A 329 -1.59 18.70 -7.43
CA ASP A 329 -0.72 18.78 -8.62
C ASP A 329 -1.41 18.33 -9.91
N LEU A 330 -2.73 18.14 -9.90
CA LEU A 330 -3.50 17.63 -11.05
C LEU A 330 -3.18 18.37 -12.36
N ALA A 331 -3.05 19.70 -12.31
CA ALA A 331 -2.76 20.50 -13.51
C ALA A 331 -1.40 20.14 -14.14
N LEU A 332 -0.37 19.92 -13.34
CA LEU A 332 0.96 19.50 -13.81
C LEU A 332 0.94 18.06 -14.33
N GLU A 333 0.21 17.18 -13.65
CA GLU A 333 0.04 15.78 -14.06
C GLU A 333 -0.69 15.68 -15.41
N LEU A 334 -1.75 16.46 -15.60
CA LEU A 334 -2.46 16.53 -16.88
C LEU A 334 -1.60 17.08 -18.01
N GLN A 335 -0.74 18.06 -17.74
CA GLN A 335 0.23 18.55 -18.74
C GLN A 335 1.25 17.46 -19.13
N TYR A 336 1.73 16.69 -18.16
CA TYR A 336 2.62 15.56 -18.42
C TYR A 336 1.93 14.49 -19.28
N ILE A 337 0.70 14.08 -18.91
CA ILE A 337 -0.09 13.11 -19.67
C ILE A 337 -0.30 13.61 -21.11
N GLN A 338 -0.59 14.90 -21.30
CA GLN A 338 -0.76 15.49 -22.60
C GLN A 338 0.51 15.39 -23.46
N LYS A 339 1.68 15.70 -22.87
CA LYS A 339 2.97 15.56 -23.58
C LYS A 339 3.24 14.11 -23.98
N ALA A 340 2.99 13.15 -23.08
CA ALA A 340 3.15 11.73 -23.38
C ALA A 340 2.24 11.29 -24.55
N GLU A 341 0.98 11.75 -24.55
CA GLU A 341 0.04 11.50 -25.63
C GLU A 341 0.53 12.04 -26.98
N ASP A 342 1.01 13.28 -27.01
CA ASP A 342 1.54 13.92 -28.24
C ASP A 342 2.76 13.16 -28.79
N ILE A 343 3.65 12.69 -27.91
CA ILE A 343 4.81 11.85 -28.30
C ILE A 343 4.34 10.52 -28.90
N ILE A 344 3.37 9.84 -28.24
CA ILE A 344 2.83 8.55 -28.72
C ILE A 344 2.19 8.71 -30.12
N TYR A 345 1.40 9.76 -30.34
CA TYR A 345 0.82 10.04 -31.67
C TYR A 345 1.90 10.34 -32.71
N GLY A 346 2.95 11.06 -32.33
CA GLY A 346 4.12 11.30 -33.19
C GLY A 346 4.81 10.00 -33.60
N ILE A 347 5.07 9.10 -32.65
CA ILE A 347 5.69 7.78 -32.91
C ILE A 347 4.81 6.93 -33.83
N LEU A 348 3.49 6.94 -33.63
CA LEU A 348 2.54 6.14 -34.41
C LEU A 348 2.22 6.75 -35.78
N GLY A 349 2.74 7.95 -36.10
CA GLY A 349 2.42 8.67 -37.33
C GLY A 349 0.92 9.00 -37.46
N LYS A 350 0.20 9.10 -36.36
CA LYS A 350 -1.25 9.36 -36.31
C LYS A 350 -1.49 10.82 -35.94
N GLN A 351 -2.41 11.46 -36.66
CA GLN A 351 -2.91 12.77 -36.20
C GLN A 351 -3.86 12.58 -35.01
N LYS A 352 -3.72 13.44 -34.03
CA LYS A 352 -4.64 13.50 -32.89
C LYS A 352 -6.01 13.92 -33.42
N LYS A 353 -7.05 13.11 -33.18
CA LYS A 353 -8.42 13.43 -33.56
C LYS A 353 -9.05 14.39 -32.56
#